data_c41ebc3805224fa4507e53e94e5692cc
#
_entry.id   c41ebc3805224fa4507e53e94e5692cc
#
_cell.length_a   1.000
_cell.length_b   1.000
_cell.length_c   1.000
_cell.angle_alpha   90.00
_cell.angle_beta   90.00
_cell.angle_gamma   90.00
#
_symmetry.space_group_name_H-M   'P 1'
#
loop_
_entity.id
_entity.type
_entity.pdbx_description
1 polymer ?
#
loop_
_entity_poly.entity_id
_entity_poly.type
_entity_poly.pdbx_seq_one_letter_code
_entity_poly.pdbx_strand_id
1 'polypeptide(L)'
;MKNNWRIAAFIVTAFWCTGVLGQEIIEVKDVNQPTSKGTQPGFSVFIKDATLDMVSKKWGQYMRNENSEVFKSKDYKVKYEFKAGEYLAERAVLTDISNKYISTIATVVNASGGVQFTAFFQLDSAFISKQTLGDIYPNTKKYVRNFAVGCYKDAVAAELAREDKKLKDLEEKLVSLKDRKVVLEKNIVRSEAGVSEMESLLRTNMTDQERSSKNLKMLNDSLSRLAVNSPEYTVYNNRLKEENKNQKRLISDNSSYHKKLDNHKKSILEDQESIKKNVVDQDYQVKQIESQKVVVNNVKVKLGNIK
;
A
#
# COMPACT_ATOMS: atom_id res chain seq x y z
N MET A 1 3.72 37.11 18.50
CA MET A 1 4.45 35.85 18.75
C MET A 1 4.63 35.18 17.39
N LYS A 2 5.87 35.10 16.88
CA LYS A 2 6.22 34.58 15.55
C LYS A 2 6.35 33.06 15.64
N ASN A 3 5.42 32.32 15.03
CA ASN A 3 5.53 30.87 14.87
C ASN A 3 6.35 30.57 13.60
N ASN A 4 7.61 30.20 13.79
CA ASN A 4 8.48 29.65 12.76
C ASN A 4 8.06 28.20 12.47
N TRP A 5 7.27 27.98 11.45
CA TRP A 5 7.00 26.64 10.92
C TRP A 5 8.19 26.25 10.00
N ARG A 6 9.09 25.46 10.56
CA ARG A 6 10.16 24.82 9.79
C ARG A 6 9.52 23.75 8.89
N ILE A 7 9.35 24.09 7.62
CA ILE A 7 9.08 23.13 6.55
C ILE A 7 10.35 22.29 6.41
N ALA A 8 10.33 21.07 6.93
CA ALA A 8 11.34 20.07 6.63
C ALA A 8 11.16 19.64 5.18
N ALA A 9 11.90 20.26 4.29
CA ALA A 9 12.02 19.82 2.91
C ALA A 9 12.78 18.47 2.92
N PHE A 10 12.07 17.36 2.88
CA PHE A 10 12.65 16.07 2.52
C PHE A 10 12.99 16.11 1.03
N ILE A 11 14.24 16.43 0.75
CA ILE A 11 14.84 16.23 -0.58
C ILE A 11 14.94 14.72 -0.77
N VAL A 12 13.98 14.14 -1.45
CA VAL A 12 14.10 12.79 -2.02
C VAL A 12 15.08 12.94 -3.18
N THR A 13 16.35 12.70 -2.90
CA THR A 13 17.37 12.50 -3.93
C THR A 13 16.99 11.21 -4.67
N ALA A 14 16.28 11.36 -5.78
CA ALA A 14 16.11 10.30 -6.77
C ALA A 14 17.52 10.00 -7.31
N PHE A 15 18.12 8.93 -6.80
CA PHE A 15 19.31 8.32 -7.36
C PHE A 15 18.91 7.78 -8.74
N TRP A 16 19.09 8.60 -9.76
CA TRP A 16 19.04 8.17 -11.14
C TRP A 16 20.27 7.30 -11.41
N CYS A 17 20.22 6.05 -10.97
CA CYS A 17 21.04 5.03 -11.61
C CYS A 17 20.49 4.81 -13.01
N THR A 18 20.98 5.56 -13.98
CA THR A 18 20.93 5.17 -15.39
C THR A 18 21.82 3.93 -15.54
N GLY A 19 21.35 2.79 -15.02
CA GLY A 19 21.92 1.50 -15.33
C GLY A 19 21.76 1.31 -16.82
N VAL A 20 22.87 1.28 -17.54
CA VAL A 20 22.92 0.76 -18.90
C VAL A 20 22.19 -0.58 -18.87
N LEU A 21 21.04 -0.68 -19.57
CA LEU A 21 20.24 -1.89 -19.71
C LEU A 21 21.00 -2.87 -20.64
N GLY A 22 22.23 -3.22 -20.24
CA GLY A 22 22.99 -4.33 -20.84
C GLY A 22 22.32 -5.64 -20.45
N GLN A 23 22.27 -6.55 -21.40
CA GLN A 23 21.81 -7.92 -21.17
C GLN A 23 22.66 -8.53 -20.04
N GLU A 24 22.03 -8.88 -18.91
CA GLU A 24 22.74 -9.47 -17.76
C GLU A 24 23.06 -10.93 -18.08
N ILE A 25 24.33 -11.18 -18.41
CA ILE A 25 24.82 -12.52 -18.78
C ILE A 25 25.06 -13.32 -17.50
N ILE A 26 24.28 -14.37 -17.29
CA ILE A 26 24.50 -15.32 -16.20
C ILE A 26 25.60 -16.27 -16.61
N GLU A 27 26.76 -16.10 -15.97
CA GLU A 27 27.97 -16.91 -16.27
C GLU A 27 28.10 -18.06 -15.27
N VAL A 28 28.25 -19.28 -15.79
CA VAL A 28 28.59 -20.48 -15.01
C VAL A 28 30.08 -20.71 -15.04
N LYS A 29 30.71 -20.73 -13.87
CA LYS A 29 32.16 -20.94 -13.69
C LYS A 29 32.45 -22.36 -13.26
N ASP A 30 33.49 -22.93 -13.83
CA ASP A 30 34.04 -24.21 -13.37
C ASP A 30 34.81 -23.98 -12.08
N VAL A 31 34.59 -24.83 -11.07
CA VAL A 31 35.25 -24.76 -9.77
C VAL A 31 35.68 -26.14 -9.30
N ASN A 32 36.68 -26.19 -8.43
CA ASN A 32 37.00 -27.36 -7.64
C ASN A 32 36.81 -27.01 -6.17
N GLN A 33 35.87 -27.68 -5.51
CA GLN A 33 35.52 -27.36 -4.12
C GLN A 33 35.36 -28.63 -3.28
N PRO A 34 35.61 -28.55 -1.97
CA PRO A 34 35.32 -29.63 -1.03
C PRO A 34 33.85 -29.98 -1.01
N THR A 35 33.55 -31.28 -0.99
CA THR A 35 32.23 -31.85 -0.80
C THR A 35 32.30 -32.99 0.21
N SER A 36 31.17 -33.53 0.60
CA SER A 36 31.11 -34.77 1.41
C SER A 36 31.80 -35.98 0.72
N LYS A 37 32.09 -35.90 -0.58
CA LYS A 37 32.80 -36.93 -1.37
C LYS A 37 34.26 -36.50 -1.74
N GLY A 38 34.86 -35.61 -0.97
CA GLY A 38 36.18 -35.02 -1.25
C GLY A 38 36.10 -33.78 -2.16
N THR A 39 37.25 -33.29 -2.59
CA THR A 39 37.34 -32.16 -3.53
C THR A 39 36.91 -32.61 -4.91
N GLN A 40 35.88 -32.01 -5.46
CA GLN A 40 35.28 -32.40 -6.73
C GLN A 40 35.15 -31.22 -7.70
N PRO A 41 35.23 -31.46 -9.02
CA PRO A 41 34.87 -30.47 -10.02
C PRO A 41 33.38 -30.21 -10.01
N GLY A 42 33.03 -28.93 -10.13
CA GLY A 42 31.62 -28.49 -10.12
C GLY A 42 31.39 -27.21 -10.91
N PHE A 43 30.16 -26.77 -10.94
CA PHE A 43 29.67 -25.62 -11.68
C PHE A 43 29.08 -24.60 -10.69
N SER A 44 29.65 -23.40 -10.68
CA SER A 44 29.28 -22.35 -9.76
C SER A 44 28.69 -21.16 -10.50
N VAL A 45 27.60 -20.58 -9.98
CA VAL A 45 26.92 -19.44 -10.56
C VAL A 45 26.37 -18.51 -9.46
N PHE A 46 26.55 -17.22 -9.66
CA PHE A 46 25.91 -16.21 -8.80
C PHE A 46 24.49 -15.90 -9.31
N ILE A 47 23.51 -15.98 -8.42
CA ILE A 47 22.11 -15.70 -8.72
C ILE A 47 21.70 -14.43 -7.98
N LYS A 48 21.64 -13.35 -8.73
CA LYS A 48 21.33 -12.02 -8.20
C LYS A 48 19.91 -11.93 -7.68
N ASP A 49 19.70 -11.11 -6.64
CA ASP A 49 18.40 -10.82 -6.02
C ASP A 49 17.63 -12.04 -5.47
N ALA A 50 18.19 -13.24 -5.64
CA ALA A 50 17.59 -14.46 -5.12
C ALA A 50 17.90 -14.66 -3.63
N THR A 51 17.04 -15.39 -2.93
CA THR A 51 17.27 -15.83 -1.56
C THR A 51 17.66 -17.30 -1.48
N LEU A 52 18.39 -17.66 -0.42
CA LEU A 52 18.78 -19.05 -0.17
C LEU A 52 17.56 -20.00 -0.19
N ASP A 53 16.49 -19.63 0.48
CA ASP A 53 15.26 -20.45 0.55
C ASP A 53 14.63 -20.67 -0.83
N MET A 54 14.54 -19.61 -1.65
CA MET A 54 14.00 -19.71 -3.01
C MET A 54 14.81 -20.66 -3.88
N VAL A 55 16.15 -20.48 -3.88
CA VAL A 55 17.04 -21.30 -4.71
C VAL A 55 17.04 -22.75 -4.25
N SER A 56 17.09 -22.98 -2.95
CA SER A 56 17.07 -24.34 -2.37
C SER A 56 15.77 -25.10 -2.67
N LYS A 57 14.63 -24.43 -2.52
CA LYS A 57 13.32 -25.02 -2.86
C LYS A 57 13.23 -25.37 -4.34
N LYS A 58 13.64 -24.42 -5.21
CA LYS A 58 13.61 -24.64 -6.66
C LYS A 58 14.56 -25.74 -7.08
N TRP A 59 15.76 -25.85 -6.47
CA TRP A 59 16.66 -26.96 -6.73
C TRP A 59 16.04 -28.30 -6.38
N GLY A 60 15.37 -28.41 -5.22
CA GLY A 60 14.64 -29.60 -4.83
C GLY A 60 13.54 -30.00 -5.84
N GLN A 61 12.83 -29.03 -6.40
CA GLN A 61 11.82 -29.27 -7.44
C GLN A 61 12.49 -29.78 -8.74
N TYR A 62 13.60 -29.15 -9.15
CA TYR A 62 14.37 -29.59 -10.32
C TYR A 62 14.86 -31.02 -10.19
N MET A 63 15.38 -31.39 -9.02
CA MET A 63 15.92 -32.73 -8.80
C MET A 63 14.84 -33.82 -8.74
N ARG A 64 13.68 -33.49 -8.17
CA ARG A 64 12.54 -34.42 -8.09
C ARG A 64 11.77 -34.52 -9.40
N ASN A 65 11.96 -33.58 -10.30
CA ASN A 65 11.35 -33.48 -11.63
C ASN A 65 9.83 -33.77 -11.62
N GLU A 66 9.11 -33.09 -10.71
CA GLU A 66 7.70 -33.32 -10.41
C GLU A 66 6.77 -33.13 -11.63
N ASN A 67 7.26 -32.50 -12.70
CA ASN A 67 6.51 -32.19 -13.92
C ASN A 67 6.85 -33.10 -15.11
N SER A 68 7.70 -34.11 -14.96
CA SER A 68 8.08 -35.01 -16.05
C SER A 68 7.13 -36.19 -16.16
N GLU A 69 6.52 -36.39 -17.31
CA GLU A 69 5.65 -37.56 -17.56
C GLU A 69 6.39 -38.89 -17.49
N VAL A 70 7.70 -38.88 -17.72
CA VAL A 70 8.58 -40.07 -17.64
C VAL A 70 8.64 -40.65 -16.23
N PHE A 71 8.34 -39.87 -15.18
CA PHE A 71 8.54 -40.22 -13.78
C PHE A 71 7.26 -40.43 -12.95
N LYS A 72 6.11 -40.53 -13.60
CA LYS A 72 4.86 -40.93 -12.95
C LYS A 72 4.83 -42.39 -12.49
N SER A 73 5.91 -43.14 -12.77
CA SER A 73 6.06 -44.54 -12.28
C SER A 73 6.23 -44.57 -10.76
N LYS A 74 5.43 -45.38 -10.08
CA LYS A 74 5.48 -45.56 -8.61
C LYS A 74 6.82 -46.08 -8.09
N ASP A 75 7.66 -46.61 -8.97
CA ASP A 75 8.92 -47.25 -8.63
C ASP A 75 10.14 -46.32 -8.70
N TYR A 76 9.95 -45.09 -9.19
CA TYR A 76 11.03 -44.13 -9.33
C TYR A 76 10.90 -42.99 -8.32
N LYS A 77 11.78 -42.97 -7.30
CA LYS A 77 11.90 -41.89 -6.34
C LYS A 77 13.34 -41.41 -6.30
N VAL A 78 13.55 -40.13 -6.59
CA VAL A 78 14.82 -39.48 -6.29
C VAL A 78 14.97 -39.38 -4.78
N LYS A 79 16.03 -39.92 -4.24
CA LYS A 79 16.39 -39.68 -2.84
C LYS A 79 17.00 -38.27 -2.76
N TYR A 80 16.26 -37.34 -2.20
CA TYR A 80 16.69 -35.95 -2.02
C TYR A 80 16.75 -35.61 -0.54
N GLU A 81 17.90 -35.18 -0.06
CA GLU A 81 18.12 -34.82 1.34
C GLU A 81 19.01 -33.60 1.49
N PHE A 82 18.87 -32.88 2.60
CA PHE A 82 19.80 -31.81 3.02
C PHE A 82 20.61 -32.33 4.21
N LYS A 83 21.94 -32.37 4.06
CA LYS A 83 22.84 -32.88 5.08
C LYS A 83 24.17 -32.13 5.05
N ALA A 84 24.65 -31.69 6.20
CA ALA A 84 25.94 -31.02 6.36
C ALA A 84 26.14 -29.80 5.44
N GLY A 85 25.07 -29.02 5.15
CA GLY A 85 25.14 -27.85 4.27
C GLY A 85 25.01 -28.17 2.78
N GLU A 86 24.84 -29.44 2.43
CA GLU A 86 24.72 -29.90 1.04
C GLU A 86 23.32 -30.45 0.75
N TYR A 87 22.82 -30.17 -0.45
CA TYR A 87 21.62 -30.76 -1.02
C TYR A 87 22.03 -31.94 -1.89
N LEU A 88 21.70 -33.13 -1.47
CA LEU A 88 22.08 -34.40 -2.11
C LEU A 88 20.88 -34.94 -2.89
N ALA A 89 21.11 -35.33 -4.15
CA ALA A 89 20.12 -36.09 -4.90
C ALA A 89 20.78 -37.31 -5.54
N GLU A 90 20.25 -38.48 -5.26
CA GLU A 90 20.70 -39.73 -5.83
C GLU A 90 19.77 -40.21 -6.93
N ARG A 91 20.31 -40.73 -8.02
CA ARG A 91 19.57 -41.31 -9.15
C ARG A 91 18.60 -40.32 -9.82
N ALA A 92 18.94 -39.03 -9.89
CA ALA A 92 18.19 -38.07 -10.68
C ALA A 92 18.30 -38.38 -12.17
N VAL A 93 17.23 -38.22 -12.94
CA VAL A 93 17.26 -38.32 -14.40
C VAL A 93 17.15 -36.91 -14.94
N LEU A 94 18.26 -36.43 -15.45
CA LEU A 94 18.40 -35.08 -16.00
C LEU A 94 18.60 -35.21 -17.52
N THR A 95 17.49 -35.42 -18.23
CA THR A 95 17.50 -35.74 -19.68
C THR A 95 18.23 -34.68 -20.53
N ASP A 96 18.26 -33.42 -20.08
CA ASP A 96 19.05 -32.37 -20.73
C ASP A 96 20.56 -32.60 -20.65
N ILE A 97 21.01 -33.46 -19.71
CA ILE A 97 22.45 -33.81 -19.54
C ILE A 97 22.70 -35.19 -20.07
N SER A 98 21.95 -36.19 -19.63
CA SER A 98 22.13 -37.58 -19.99
C SER A 98 20.89 -38.42 -19.71
N ASN A 99 20.69 -39.48 -20.48
CA ASN A 99 19.66 -40.49 -20.24
C ASN A 99 20.00 -41.47 -19.10
N LYS A 100 21.20 -41.36 -18.53
CA LYS A 100 21.62 -42.17 -17.37
C LYS A 100 21.27 -41.47 -16.06
N TYR A 101 21.25 -42.23 -14.96
CA TYR A 101 21.13 -41.69 -13.62
C TYR A 101 22.32 -40.83 -13.24
N ILE A 102 22.01 -39.66 -12.69
CA ILE A 102 23.00 -38.69 -12.20
C ILE A 102 22.79 -38.52 -10.70
N SER A 103 23.85 -38.57 -9.91
CA SER A 103 23.83 -38.10 -8.53
C SER A 103 24.35 -36.68 -8.47
N THR A 104 23.70 -35.83 -7.68
CA THR A 104 24.12 -34.43 -7.55
C THR A 104 24.39 -34.07 -6.10
N ILE A 105 25.38 -33.20 -5.93
CA ILE A 105 25.61 -32.44 -4.67
C ILE A 105 25.46 -30.97 -5.03
N ALA A 106 24.70 -30.21 -4.22
CA ALA A 106 24.64 -28.77 -4.44
C ALA A 106 24.76 -28.01 -3.13
N THR A 107 25.36 -26.83 -3.20
CA THR A 107 25.46 -25.87 -2.09
C THR A 107 24.84 -24.55 -2.48
N VAL A 108 24.20 -23.88 -1.53
CA VAL A 108 23.63 -22.54 -1.68
C VAL A 108 24.15 -21.69 -0.53
N VAL A 109 24.89 -20.64 -0.86
CA VAL A 109 25.52 -19.76 0.14
C VAL A 109 25.10 -18.32 -0.10
N ASN A 110 24.71 -17.62 0.97
CA ASN A 110 24.39 -16.20 0.87
C ASN A 110 25.61 -15.39 0.42
N ALA A 111 25.39 -14.50 -0.53
CA ALA A 111 26.39 -13.56 -1.01
C ALA A 111 25.76 -12.16 -1.10
N SER A 112 26.59 -11.11 -1.15
CA SER A 112 26.08 -9.73 -1.24
C SER A 112 25.25 -9.55 -2.53
N GLY A 113 23.99 -9.20 -2.37
CA GLY A 113 23.04 -8.96 -3.47
C GLY A 113 22.47 -10.23 -4.13
N GLY A 114 22.60 -11.42 -3.48
CA GLY A 114 22.04 -12.65 -4.00
C GLY A 114 22.61 -13.90 -3.32
N VAL A 115 22.72 -14.97 -4.07
CA VAL A 115 23.28 -16.24 -3.58
C VAL A 115 24.28 -16.82 -4.56
N GLN A 116 25.30 -17.49 -4.03
CA GLN A 116 26.20 -18.35 -4.79
C GLN A 116 25.64 -19.76 -4.76
N PHE A 117 25.29 -20.28 -5.94
CA PHE A 117 24.86 -21.65 -6.14
C PHE A 117 25.99 -22.44 -6.76
N THR A 118 26.34 -23.62 -6.21
CA THR A 118 27.33 -24.53 -6.79
C THR A 118 26.75 -25.94 -6.84
N ALA A 119 26.86 -26.59 -8.00
CA ALA A 119 26.39 -27.95 -8.19
C ALA A 119 27.45 -28.86 -8.77
N PHE A 120 27.53 -30.08 -8.29
CA PHE A 120 28.41 -31.16 -8.67
C PHE A 120 27.55 -32.29 -9.20
N PHE A 121 27.94 -32.87 -10.33
CA PHE A 121 27.16 -33.91 -11.01
C PHE A 121 28.05 -35.14 -11.17
N GLN A 122 27.62 -36.26 -10.62
CA GLN A 122 28.32 -37.54 -10.74
C GLN A 122 27.54 -38.44 -11.70
N LEU A 123 28.20 -38.83 -12.78
CA LEU A 123 27.69 -39.78 -13.76
C LEU A 123 28.53 -41.06 -13.66
N ASP A 124 27.87 -42.20 -13.45
CA ASP A 124 28.51 -43.48 -13.13
C ASP A 124 29.45 -43.31 -11.89
N SER A 125 30.75 -43.43 -12.03
CA SER A 125 31.75 -43.30 -10.94
C SER A 125 32.50 -41.96 -10.94
N ALA A 126 32.33 -41.12 -11.97
CA ALA A 126 33.12 -39.90 -12.16
C ALA A 126 32.29 -38.64 -12.07
N PHE A 127 32.86 -37.56 -11.53
CA PHE A 127 32.25 -36.24 -11.59
C PHE A 127 32.44 -35.58 -12.96
N ILE A 128 31.37 -34.94 -13.46
CA ILE A 128 31.37 -34.25 -14.76
C ILE A 128 32.29 -33.04 -14.68
N SER A 129 33.20 -32.94 -15.64
CA SER A 129 34.22 -31.89 -15.74
C SER A 129 34.52 -31.59 -17.19
N LYS A 130 35.47 -30.67 -17.45
CA LYS A 130 35.98 -30.38 -18.81
C LYS A 130 36.57 -31.59 -19.52
N GLN A 131 37.00 -32.63 -18.80
CA GLN A 131 37.54 -33.87 -19.33
C GLN A 131 36.46 -34.88 -19.72
N THR A 132 35.19 -34.62 -19.35
CA THR A 132 34.06 -35.50 -19.71
C THR A 132 33.80 -35.40 -21.22
N LEU A 133 33.80 -36.56 -21.88
CA LEU A 133 33.67 -36.65 -23.33
C LEU A 133 32.24 -36.32 -23.82
N GLY A 134 32.16 -35.87 -25.05
CA GLY A 134 30.91 -35.56 -25.75
C GLY A 134 30.22 -34.32 -25.20
N ASP A 135 28.88 -34.26 -25.38
CA ASP A 135 28.05 -33.09 -25.06
C ASP A 135 27.64 -32.99 -23.58
N ILE A 136 28.02 -33.97 -22.73
CA ILE A 136 27.64 -34.05 -21.35
C ILE A 136 28.10 -32.82 -20.56
N TYR A 137 29.36 -32.43 -20.70
CA TYR A 137 29.88 -31.23 -20.01
C TYR A 137 29.18 -29.94 -20.44
N PRO A 138 29.10 -29.59 -21.75
CA PRO A 138 28.40 -28.36 -22.16
C PRO A 138 26.90 -28.37 -21.80
N ASN A 139 26.24 -29.53 -21.88
CA ASN A 139 24.85 -29.69 -21.48
C ASN A 139 24.68 -29.45 -19.97
N THR A 140 25.58 -29.97 -19.13
CA THR A 140 25.56 -29.73 -17.68
C THR A 140 25.73 -28.25 -17.38
N LYS A 141 26.64 -27.56 -18.05
CA LYS A 141 26.87 -26.13 -17.89
C LYS A 141 25.63 -25.32 -18.29
N LYS A 142 24.99 -25.69 -19.41
CA LYS A 142 23.72 -25.12 -19.88
C LYS A 142 22.58 -25.36 -18.89
N TYR A 143 22.49 -26.57 -18.32
CA TYR A 143 21.49 -26.93 -17.31
C TYR A 143 21.59 -26.05 -16.07
N VAL A 144 22.80 -25.89 -15.53
CA VAL A 144 23.07 -25.00 -14.37
C VAL A 144 22.72 -23.54 -14.71
N ARG A 145 23.08 -23.08 -15.91
CA ARG A 145 22.73 -21.75 -16.37
C ARG A 145 21.20 -21.56 -16.44
N ASN A 146 20.47 -22.49 -17.05
CA ASN A 146 19.02 -22.44 -17.18
C ASN A 146 18.34 -22.42 -15.80
N PHE A 147 18.84 -23.23 -14.86
CA PHE A 147 18.40 -23.21 -13.47
C PHE A 147 18.59 -21.82 -12.84
N ALA A 148 19.78 -21.23 -12.98
CA ALA A 148 20.09 -19.91 -12.43
C ALA A 148 19.23 -18.81 -13.07
N VAL A 149 19.03 -18.83 -14.40
CA VAL A 149 18.12 -17.93 -15.12
C VAL A 149 16.70 -18.03 -14.55
N GLY A 150 16.22 -19.26 -14.35
CA GLY A 150 14.89 -19.49 -13.78
C GLY A 150 14.75 -18.95 -12.35
N CYS A 151 15.78 -19.12 -11.50
CA CYS A 151 15.79 -18.56 -10.15
C CYS A 151 15.82 -17.02 -10.16
N TYR A 152 16.60 -16.42 -11.04
CA TYR A 152 16.69 -14.98 -11.16
C TYR A 152 15.35 -14.38 -11.66
N LYS A 153 14.71 -15.01 -12.64
CA LYS A 153 13.36 -14.62 -13.10
C LYS A 153 12.35 -14.65 -11.95
N ASP A 154 12.36 -15.69 -11.13
CA ASP A 154 11.46 -15.80 -9.99
C ASP A 154 11.72 -14.70 -8.94
N ALA A 155 13.01 -14.37 -8.69
CA ALA A 155 13.39 -13.30 -7.77
C ALA A 155 12.87 -11.94 -8.25
N VAL A 156 13.06 -11.62 -9.54
CA VAL A 156 12.58 -10.36 -10.14
C VAL A 156 11.05 -10.34 -10.25
N ALA A 157 10.40 -11.47 -10.51
CA ALA A 157 8.94 -11.55 -10.48
C ALA A 157 8.37 -11.30 -9.08
N ALA A 158 9.03 -11.80 -8.03
CA ALA A 158 8.67 -11.51 -6.65
C ALA A 158 8.91 -10.03 -6.28
N GLU A 159 9.96 -9.40 -6.80
CA GLU A 159 10.19 -7.95 -6.69
C GLU A 159 9.04 -7.18 -7.37
N LEU A 160 8.68 -7.54 -8.60
CA LEU A 160 7.57 -6.92 -9.33
C LEU A 160 6.26 -6.99 -8.55
N ALA A 161 5.92 -8.16 -8.02
CA ALA A 161 4.70 -8.33 -7.24
C ALA A 161 4.65 -7.43 -5.99
N ARG A 162 5.81 -7.21 -5.33
CA ARG A 162 5.90 -6.27 -4.20
C ARG A 162 5.70 -4.82 -4.64
N GLU A 163 6.31 -4.42 -5.75
CA GLU A 163 6.21 -3.04 -6.25
C GLU A 163 4.80 -2.75 -6.83
N ASP A 164 4.16 -3.70 -7.50
CA ASP A 164 2.76 -3.60 -7.96
C ASP A 164 1.81 -3.47 -6.75
N LYS A 165 2.05 -4.20 -5.65
CA LYS A 165 1.27 -4.05 -4.42
C LYS A 165 1.40 -2.65 -3.84
N LYS A 166 2.62 -2.10 -3.74
CA LYS A 166 2.83 -0.72 -3.28
C LYS A 166 2.09 0.30 -4.15
N LEU A 167 2.11 0.11 -5.48
CA LEU A 167 1.37 0.97 -6.40
C LEU A 167 -0.12 0.94 -6.09
N LYS A 168 -0.69 -0.24 -5.92
CA LYS A 168 -2.10 -0.41 -5.58
C LYS A 168 -2.46 0.26 -4.25
N ASP A 169 -1.63 0.09 -3.21
CA ASP A 169 -1.85 0.71 -1.89
C ASP A 169 -1.86 2.26 -2.00
N LEU A 170 -0.99 2.83 -2.86
CA LEU A 170 -0.94 4.26 -3.13
C LEU A 170 -2.20 4.74 -3.88
N GLU A 171 -2.69 3.99 -4.86
CA GLU A 171 -3.89 4.31 -5.63
C GLU A 171 -5.15 4.24 -4.74
N GLU A 172 -5.27 3.24 -3.88
CA GLU A 172 -6.36 3.12 -2.89
C GLU A 172 -6.38 4.31 -1.91
N LYS A 173 -5.20 4.75 -1.47
CA LYS A 173 -5.09 5.94 -0.62
C LYS A 173 -5.55 7.21 -1.33
N LEU A 174 -5.24 7.38 -2.62
CA LEU A 174 -5.75 8.51 -3.40
C LEU A 174 -7.27 8.49 -3.52
N VAL A 175 -7.88 7.33 -3.74
CA VAL A 175 -9.34 7.17 -3.75
C VAL A 175 -9.93 7.62 -2.40
N SER A 176 -9.38 7.14 -1.29
CA SER A 176 -9.84 7.54 0.05
C SER A 176 -9.75 9.06 0.30
N LEU A 177 -8.69 9.72 -0.18
CA LEU A 177 -8.57 11.17 -0.10
C LEU A 177 -9.64 11.89 -0.92
N LYS A 178 -9.96 11.41 -2.12
CA LYS A 178 -11.03 11.95 -2.97
C LYS A 178 -12.40 11.79 -2.31
N ASP A 179 -12.69 10.62 -1.77
CA ASP A 179 -13.95 10.35 -1.07
C ASP A 179 -14.11 11.26 0.16
N ARG A 180 -13.03 11.46 0.92
CA ARG A 180 -13.04 12.40 2.05
C ARG A 180 -13.36 13.82 1.61
N LYS A 181 -12.81 14.28 0.48
CA LYS A 181 -13.14 15.61 -0.07
C LYS A 181 -14.62 15.75 -0.37
N VAL A 182 -15.22 14.74 -1.02
CA VAL A 182 -16.67 14.72 -1.32
C VAL A 182 -17.51 14.80 -0.05
N VAL A 183 -17.10 14.12 1.03
CA VAL A 183 -17.81 14.21 2.33
C VAL A 183 -17.73 15.61 2.91
N LEU A 184 -16.55 16.25 2.89
CA LEU A 184 -16.37 17.61 3.37
C LEU A 184 -17.21 18.62 2.57
N GLU A 185 -17.24 18.49 1.24
CA GLU A 185 -18.09 19.34 0.37
C GLU A 185 -19.58 19.18 0.71
N LYS A 186 -20.05 17.96 0.94
CA LYS A 186 -21.43 17.71 1.40
C LYS A 186 -21.72 18.33 2.77
N ASN A 187 -20.77 18.31 3.69
CA ASN A 187 -20.92 18.94 5.00
C ASN A 187 -21.04 20.46 4.89
N ILE A 188 -20.25 21.08 4.00
CA ILE A 188 -20.35 22.52 3.72
C ILE A 188 -21.76 22.86 3.22
N VAL A 189 -22.26 22.17 2.19
CA VAL A 189 -23.61 22.39 1.66
C VAL A 189 -24.69 22.27 2.76
N ARG A 190 -24.56 21.27 3.65
CA ARG A 190 -25.49 21.11 4.79
C ARG A 190 -25.39 22.27 5.79
N SER A 191 -24.18 22.73 6.07
CA SER A 191 -23.98 23.86 6.98
C SER A 191 -24.44 25.19 6.37
N GLU A 192 -24.29 25.40 5.07
CA GLU A 192 -24.83 26.57 4.35
C GLU A 192 -26.35 26.59 4.37
N ALA A 193 -27.01 25.45 4.21
CA ALA A 193 -28.45 25.32 4.39
C ALA A 193 -28.87 25.68 5.83
N GLY A 194 -28.10 25.21 6.82
CA GLY A 194 -28.30 25.57 8.23
C GLY A 194 -28.13 27.07 8.51
N VAL A 195 -27.14 27.72 7.90
CA VAL A 195 -26.98 29.19 7.96
C VAL A 195 -28.23 29.90 7.44
N SER A 196 -28.71 29.52 6.24
CA SER A 196 -29.89 30.11 5.62
C SER A 196 -31.15 29.93 6.48
N GLU A 197 -31.34 28.77 7.09
CA GLU A 197 -32.43 28.48 8.00
C GLU A 197 -32.37 29.39 9.25
N MET A 198 -31.20 29.46 9.91
CA MET A 198 -31.03 30.27 11.11
C MET A 198 -31.22 31.77 10.81
N GLU A 199 -30.76 32.27 9.70
CA GLU A 199 -30.95 33.66 9.26
C GLU A 199 -32.44 33.95 9.00
N SER A 200 -33.22 33.01 8.47
CA SER A 200 -34.67 33.13 8.31
C SER A 200 -35.40 33.17 9.65
N LEU A 201 -35.03 32.26 10.55
CA LEU A 201 -35.61 32.22 11.91
C LEU A 201 -35.29 33.49 12.71
N LEU A 202 -34.09 34.02 12.58
CA LEU A 202 -33.71 35.28 13.22
C LEU A 202 -34.52 36.46 12.72
N ARG A 203 -34.80 36.57 11.41
CA ARG A 203 -35.68 37.60 10.83
C ARG A 203 -37.09 37.50 11.36
N THR A 204 -37.68 36.31 11.38
CA THR A 204 -39.02 36.06 11.91
C THR A 204 -39.08 36.42 13.39
N ASN A 205 -38.10 35.93 14.18
CA ASN A 205 -38.00 36.22 15.61
C ASN A 205 -37.93 37.72 15.93
N MET A 206 -37.13 38.47 15.14
CA MET A 206 -37.02 39.93 15.26
C MET A 206 -38.37 40.62 15.04
N THR A 207 -39.10 40.23 13.98
CA THR A 207 -40.48 40.75 13.73
C THR A 207 -41.45 40.43 14.88
N ASP A 208 -41.35 39.19 15.42
CA ASP A 208 -42.18 38.78 16.53
C ASP A 208 -41.85 39.51 17.85
N GLN A 209 -40.57 39.80 18.11
CA GLN A 209 -40.13 40.63 19.24
C GLN A 209 -40.63 42.06 19.12
N GLU A 210 -40.59 42.65 17.91
CA GLU A 210 -41.17 43.98 17.69
C GLU A 210 -42.68 44.02 17.94
N ARG A 211 -43.42 42.99 17.48
CA ARG A 211 -44.86 42.85 17.70
C ARG A 211 -45.16 42.69 19.19
N SER A 212 -44.42 41.82 19.88
CA SER A 212 -44.55 41.60 21.32
C SER A 212 -44.28 42.87 22.11
N SER A 213 -43.26 43.64 21.76
CA SER A 213 -42.92 44.92 22.38
C SER A 213 -44.05 45.95 22.23
N LYS A 214 -44.68 46.04 21.05
CA LYS A 214 -45.86 46.90 20.82
C LYS A 214 -47.08 46.47 21.68
N ASN A 215 -47.31 45.14 21.74
CA ASN A 215 -48.39 44.58 22.56
C ASN A 215 -48.20 44.90 24.06
N LEU A 216 -46.92 44.69 24.55
CA LEU A 216 -46.62 45.03 25.96
C LEU A 216 -46.84 46.48 26.26
N LYS A 217 -46.52 47.42 25.37
CA LYS A 217 -46.82 48.85 25.53
C LYS A 217 -48.32 49.12 25.59
N MET A 218 -49.12 48.58 24.64
CA MET A 218 -50.55 48.74 24.62
C MET A 218 -51.21 48.16 25.86
N LEU A 219 -50.78 46.99 26.34
CA LEU A 219 -51.32 46.38 27.55
C LEU A 219 -51.00 47.21 28.80
N ASN A 220 -49.79 47.74 28.93
CA ASN A 220 -49.38 48.63 29.99
C ASN A 220 -50.20 49.95 29.97
N ASP A 221 -50.39 50.58 28.82
CA ASP A 221 -51.19 51.79 28.62
C ASP A 221 -52.65 51.54 28.97
N SER A 222 -53.20 50.36 28.64
CA SER A 222 -54.57 49.97 29.03
C SER A 222 -54.70 49.76 30.52
N LEU A 223 -53.80 49.06 31.19
CA LEU A 223 -53.77 48.82 32.61
C LEU A 223 -53.68 50.10 33.42
N SER A 224 -52.90 51.10 32.94
CA SER A 224 -52.79 52.40 33.63
C SER A 224 -54.11 53.21 33.69
N ARG A 225 -55.12 52.86 32.86
CA ARG A 225 -56.43 53.52 32.78
C ARG A 225 -57.55 52.78 33.53
N LEU A 226 -57.27 51.58 34.03
CA LEU A 226 -58.23 50.70 34.66
C LEU A 226 -58.13 50.76 36.21
N ALA A 227 -59.27 50.64 36.94
CA ALA A 227 -59.26 50.49 38.38
C ALA A 227 -58.67 49.11 38.76
N VAL A 228 -57.75 49.11 39.74
CA VAL A 228 -56.93 47.91 40.12
C VAL A 228 -57.78 46.68 40.49
N ASN A 229 -58.96 46.88 41.00
CA ASN A 229 -59.87 45.80 41.42
C ASN A 229 -61.01 45.50 40.42
N SER A 230 -60.92 46.03 39.17
CA SER A 230 -61.96 45.76 38.18
C SER A 230 -61.72 44.37 37.54
N PRO A 231 -62.79 43.69 37.08
CA PRO A 231 -62.68 42.46 36.34
C PRO A 231 -61.78 42.61 35.09
N GLU A 232 -61.88 43.73 34.38
CA GLU A 232 -61.14 44.09 33.21
C GLU A 232 -59.65 44.20 33.55
N TYR A 233 -59.27 44.82 34.67
CA TYR A 233 -57.83 44.88 35.10
C TYR A 233 -57.22 43.49 35.22
N THR A 234 -57.98 42.54 35.84
CA THR A 234 -57.51 41.16 36.00
C THR A 234 -57.21 40.48 34.63
N VAL A 235 -58.09 40.68 33.66
CA VAL A 235 -57.95 40.15 32.31
C VAL A 235 -56.71 40.74 31.63
N TYR A 236 -56.54 42.04 31.63
CA TYR A 236 -55.39 42.71 31.00
C TYR A 236 -54.08 42.39 31.71
N ASN A 237 -54.04 42.25 33.02
CA ASN A 237 -52.87 41.87 33.80
C ASN A 237 -52.43 40.43 33.48
N ASN A 238 -53.39 39.52 33.30
CA ASN A 238 -53.04 38.14 32.88
C ASN A 238 -52.51 38.15 31.46
N ARG A 239 -53.06 38.90 30.52
CA ARG A 239 -52.50 39.06 29.16
C ARG A 239 -51.08 39.65 29.19
N LEU A 240 -50.82 40.63 30.03
CA LEU A 240 -49.48 41.22 30.19
C LEU A 240 -48.51 40.20 30.72
N LYS A 241 -48.90 39.36 31.69
CA LYS A 241 -48.04 38.28 32.19
C LYS A 241 -47.63 37.25 31.05
N GLU A 242 -48.64 36.86 30.27
CA GLU A 242 -48.40 35.94 29.15
C GLU A 242 -47.51 36.57 28.05
N GLU A 243 -47.74 37.85 27.71
CA GLU A 243 -46.92 38.53 26.72
C GLU A 243 -45.51 38.77 27.22
N ASN A 244 -45.28 39.05 28.52
CA ASN A 244 -43.93 39.08 29.10
C ASN A 244 -43.20 37.70 29.02
N LYS A 245 -43.94 36.63 29.23
CA LYS A 245 -43.40 35.28 29.09
C LYS A 245 -43.04 34.98 27.64
N ASN A 246 -43.90 35.38 26.70
CA ASN A 246 -43.62 35.27 25.26
C ASN A 246 -42.38 36.07 24.86
N GLN A 247 -42.25 37.32 25.30
CA GLN A 247 -41.06 38.14 25.02
C GLN A 247 -39.76 37.49 25.53
N LYS A 248 -39.78 36.95 26.76
CA LYS A 248 -38.61 36.21 27.32
C LYS A 248 -38.26 35.01 26.48
N ARG A 249 -39.24 34.23 25.98
CA ARG A 249 -39.03 33.11 25.09
C ARG A 249 -38.36 33.55 23.79
N LEU A 250 -38.89 34.60 23.13
CA LEU A 250 -38.36 35.13 21.89
C LEU A 250 -36.88 35.59 22.02
N ILE A 251 -36.53 36.22 23.16
CA ILE A 251 -35.14 36.61 23.45
C ILE A 251 -34.26 35.38 23.62
N SER A 252 -34.73 34.33 24.31
CA SER A 252 -34.00 33.07 24.48
C SER A 252 -33.78 32.36 23.13
N ASP A 253 -34.84 32.29 22.31
CA ASP A 253 -34.79 31.70 20.97
C ASP A 253 -33.80 32.45 20.07
N ASN A 254 -33.79 33.79 20.11
CA ASN A 254 -32.84 34.62 19.38
C ASN A 254 -31.38 34.27 19.71
N SER A 255 -31.07 34.16 21.00
CA SER A 255 -29.73 33.77 21.46
C SER A 255 -29.35 32.37 20.97
N SER A 256 -30.29 31.43 21.01
CA SER A 256 -30.09 30.06 20.52
C SER A 256 -29.85 30.03 19.02
N TYR A 257 -30.58 30.79 18.22
CA TYR A 257 -30.40 30.88 16.77
C TYR A 257 -29.05 31.48 16.40
N HIS A 258 -28.60 32.53 17.07
CA HIS A 258 -27.26 33.10 16.87
C HIS A 258 -26.18 32.09 17.15
N LYS A 259 -26.25 31.37 18.26
CA LYS A 259 -25.27 30.33 18.59
C LYS A 259 -25.21 29.21 17.53
N LYS A 260 -26.38 28.78 17.01
CA LYS A 260 -26.43 27.79 15.93
C LYS A 260 -25.85 28.34 14.63
N LEU A 261 -26.15 29.57 14.28
CA LEU A 261 -25.62 30.26 13.12
C LEU A 261 -24.08 30.32 13.15
N ASP A 262 -23.52 30.72 14.30
CA ASP A 262 -22.08 30.80 14.49
C ASP A 262 -21.42 29.42 14.38
N ASN A 263 -22.03 28.37 14.92
CA ASN A 263 -21.57 27.01 14.81
C ASN A 263 -21.55 26.54 13.35
N HIS A 264 -22.59 26.82 12.56
CA HIS A 264 -22.63 26.49 11.15
C HIS A 264 -21.53 27.22 10.36
N LYS A 265 -21.37 28.53 10.59
CA LYS A 265 -20.30 29.33 9.96
C LYS A 265 -18.90 28.80 10.30
N LYS A 266 -18.68 28.44 11.56
CA LYS A 266 -17.42 27.86 12.02
C LYS A 266 -17.15 26.52 11.34
N SER A 267 -18.16 25.64 11.25
CA SER A 267 -18.04 24.34 10.58
C SER A 267 -17.66 24.50 9.10
N ILE A 268 -18.26 25.46 8.38
CA ILE A 268 -17.92 25.76 6.99
C ILE A 268 -16.43 26.12 6.85
N LEU A 269 -15.90 26.97 7.71
CA LEU A 269 -14.49 27.38 7.67
C LEU A 269 -13.55 26.22 7.97
N GLU A 270 -13.87 25.37 8.95
CA GLU A 270 -13.09 24.18 9.32
C GLU A 270 -13.06 23.15 8.17
N ASP A 271 -14.21 22.92 7.52
CA ASP A 271 -14.32 22.00 6.39
C ASP A 271 -13.58 22.54 5.15
N GLN A 272 -13.67 23.84 4.88
CA GLN A 272 -12.91 24.50 3.80
C GLN A 272 -11.40 24.38 4.00
N GLU A 273 -10.91 24.57 5.22
CA GLU A 273 -9.48 24.39 5.54
C GLU A 273 -9.06 22.93 5.40
N SER A 274 -9.94 22.00 5.81
CA SER A 274 -9.72 20.56 5.65
C SER A 274 -9.65 20.16 4.18
N ILE A 275 -10.48 20.76 3.32
CA ILE A 275 -10.43 20.54 1.86
C ILE A 275 -9.10 21.04 1.28
N LYS A 276 -8.63 22.24 1.67
CA LYS A 276 -7.34 22.75 1.20
C LYS A 276 -6.19 21.79 1.53
N LYS A 277 -6.13 21.27 2.76
CA LYS A 277 -5.13 20.27 3.14
C LYS A 277 -5.28 18.98 2.34
N ASN A 278 -6.51 18.51 2.19
CA ASN A 278 -6.79 17.29 1.44
C ASN A 278 -6.35 17.39 -0.03
N VAL A 279 -6.53 18.53 -0.69
CA VAL A 279 -6.05 18.76 -2.06
C VAL A 279 -4.52 18.68 -2.14
N VAL A 280 -3.81 19.27 -1.21
CA VAL A 280 -2.33 19.16 -1.14
C VAL A 280 -1.90 17.70 -0.94
N ASP A 281 -2.60 16.96 -0.08
CA ASP A 281 -2.33 15.54 0.15
C ASP A 281 -2.61 14.70 -1.12
N GLN A 282 -3.66 15.02 -1.88
CA GLN A 282 -3.95 14.37 -3.18
C GLN A 282 -2.83 14.63 -4.19
N ASP A 283 -2.36 15.87 -4.33
CA ASP A 283 -1.28 16.23 -5.25
C ASP A 283 0.03 15.50 -4.90
N TYR A 284 0.34 15.41 -3.59
CA TYR A 284 1.47 14.62 -3.12
C TYR A 284 1.30 13.14 -3.47
N GLN A 285 0.11 12.58 -3.23
CA GLN A 285 -0.18 11.17 -3.51
C GLN A 285 -0.07 10.84 -5.00
N VAL A 286 -0.53 11.74 -5.89
CA VAL A 286 -0.38 11.59 -7.35
C VAL A 286 1.10 11.50 -7.75
N LYS A 287 1.96 12.38 -7.21
CA LYS A 287 3.40 12.31 -7.47
C LYS A 287 4.05 11.01 -7.00
N GLN A 288 3.60 10.48 -5.84
CA GLN A 288 4.08 9.18 -5.36
C GLN A 288 3.68 8.04 -6.30
N ILE A 289 2.44 8.06 -6.81
CA ILE A 289 1.93 7.08 -7.78
C ILE A 289 2.75 7.14 -9.08
N GLU A 290 3.02 8.32 -9.61
CA GLU A 290 3.83 8.49 -10.83
C GLU A 290 5.25 7.94 -10.63
N SER A 291 5.89 8.26 -9.52
CA SER A 291 7.22 7.73 -9.16
C SER A 291 7.19 6.20 -9.04
N GLN A 292 6.18 5.63 -8.39
CA GLN A 292 6.04 4.19 -8.23
C GLN A 292 5.78 3.48 -9.56
N LYS A 293 5.03 4.07 -10.48
CA LYS A 293 4.84 3.54 -11.84
C LYS A 293 6.16 3.41 -12.60
N VAL A 294 7.06 4.36 -12.44
CA VAL A 294 8.41 4.27 -13.02
C VAL A 294 9.17 3.08 -12.44
N VAL A 295 9.13 2.88 -11.11
CA VAL A 295 9.77 1.73 -10.45
C VAL A 295 9.22 0.41 -11.00
N VAL A 296 7.90 0.26 -11.03
CA VAL A 296 7.24 -0.94 -11.56
C VAL A 296 7.65 -1.20 -13.01
N ASN A 297 7.68 -0.17 -13.85
CA ASN A 297 8.08 -0.31 -15.25
C ASN A 297 9.54 -0.76 -15.38
N ASN A 298 10.45 -0.21 -14.58
CA ASN A 298 11.87 -0.60 -14.57
C ASN A 298 12.03 -2.08 -14.19
N VAL A 299 11.28 -2.58 -13.20
CA VAL A 299 11.31 -4.00 -12.82
C VAL A 299 10.72 -4.88 -13.92
N LYS A 300 9.67 -4.45 -14.62
CA LYS A 300 9.12 -5.16 -15.79
C LYS A 300 10.15 -5.28 -16.92
N VAL A 301 10.83 -4.20 -17.22
CA VAL A 301 11.91 -4.20 -18.24
C VAL A 301 13.06 -5.11 -17.81
N LYS A 302 13.49 -5.06 -16.54
CA LYS A 302 14.50 -5.96 -15.98
C LYS A 302 14.09 -7.43 -16.16
N LEU A 303 12.85 -7.79 -15.83
CA LEU A 303 12.33 -9.16 -16.00
C LEU A 303 12.34 -9.61 -17.46
N GLY A 304 11.99 -8.73 -18.40
CA GLY A 304 12.00 -9.03 -19.84
C GLY A 304 13.40 -9.23 -20.42
N ASN A 305 14.42 -8.65 -19.80
CA ASN A 305 15.82 -8.72 -20.28
C ASN A 305 16.60 -9.95 -19.75
N ILE A 306 16.04 -10.75 -18.84
CA ILE A 306 16.68 -11.95 -18.31
C ILE A 306 16.57 -13.10 -19.35
N LYS A 307 17.69 -13.53 -19.90
CA LYS A 307 17.80 -14.59 -20.93
C LYS A 307 18.68 -15.74 -20.47
#